data_cfe637f5630840e92935747d5d4784aa
#
_entry.id   cfe637f5630840e92935747d5d4784aa
#
_cell.length_a   1.000
_cell.length_b   1.000
_cell.length_c   1.000
_cell.angle_alpha   90.00
_cell.angle_beta   90.00
_cell.angle_gamma   90.00
#
_symmetry.space_group_name_H-M   'P 1'
#
loop_
_entity.id
_entity.type
_entity.pdbx_description
1 polymer ?
#
loop_
_entity_poly.entity_id
_entity_poly.type
_entity_poly.pdbx_seq_one_letter_code
_entity_poly.pdbx_strand_id
1 'polypeptide(L)'
;SILNEKCEILIISDSINEQISKWVKIKKIKLKKQKIEKLNFISELKPDIIITTTNDKKINQKIIKYAKNRKIIVYSSDNPDDSDFSNAAIIDFEKTIQIAIFTGGRSPVMSKKIKSKSEKALKKVILKEDIAQIKIQKISRKLAKEIIPTQFERKQCLNNIMNDNQIDQLIKDSQVKKAEKRAIEIIKKWK
;
A
#
# COMPACT_ATOMS: atom_id res chain seq x y z
N SER A 1 -4.15 3.39 -3.90
CA SER A 1 -3.94 4.39 -4.97
C SER A 1 -3.02 5.47 -4.44
N ILE A 2 -2.07 5.91 -5.23
CA ILE A 2 -1.12 6.99 -4.89
C ILE A 2 -1.83 8.28 -4.42
N LEU A 3 -3.05 8.50 -4.89
CA LEU A 3 -3.90 9.64 -4.49
C LEU A 3 -4.32 9.63 -3.00
N ASN A 4 -4.15 8.52 -2.30
CA ASN A 4 -4.50 8.38 -0.88
C ASN A 4 -3.27 8.45 0.03
N GLU A 5 -2.08 8.57 -0.56
CA GLU A 5 -0.82 8.65 0.18
C GLU A 5 -0.48 10.10 0.54
N LYS A 6 0.34 10.27 1.55
CA LYS A 6 0.84 11.59 1.97
C LYS A 6 1.99 12.02 1.06
N CYS A 7 1.70 12.29 -0.21
CA CYS A 7 2.67 12.75 -1.20
C CYS A 7 2.09 13.89 -2.04
N GLU A 8 2.96 14.74 -2.56
CA GLU A 8 2.59 15.76 -3.53
C GLU A 8 2.63 15.16 -4.93
N ILE A 9 1.55 15.31 -5.69
CA ILE A 9 1.44 14.81 -7.05
C ILE A 9 1.37 15.99 -8.01
N LEU A 10 2.32 16.08 -8.93
CA LEU A 10 2.34 17.04 -10.02
C LEU A 10 2.18 16.30 -11.35
N ILE A 11 1.18 16.68 -12.13
CA ILE A 11 1.02 16.25 -13.52
C ILE A 11 1.55 17.32 -14.45
N ILE A 12 2.36 16.90 -15.44
CA ILE A 12 2.82 17.77 -16.52
C ILE A 12 2.27 17.20 -17.82
N SER A 13 1.38 17.92 -18.48
CA SER A 13 0.71 17.50 -19.71
C SER A 13 0.13 18.70 -20.44
N ASP A 14 0.07 18.65 -21.77
CA ASP A 14 -0.62 19.65 -22.59
C ASP A 14 -2.14 19.47 -22.56
N SER A 15 -2.62 18.25 -22.31
CA SER A 15 -4.03 17.94 -22.21
C SER A 15 -4.32 17.02 -21.01
N ILE A 16 -5.53 17.11 -20.47
CA ILE A 16 -6.01 16.30 -19.36
C ILE A 16 -7.45 15.86 -19.58
N ASN A 17 -7.82 14.70 -19.03
CA ASN A 17 -9.20 14.25 -19.03
C ASN A 17 -10.03 14.89 -17.89
N GLU A 18 -11.33 14.69 -17.91
CA GLU A 18 -12.24 15.21 -16.88
C GLU A 18 -11.90 14.76 -15.47
N GLN A 19 -11.48 13.51 -15.29
CA GLN A 19 -11.15 12.98 -13.97
C GLN A 19 -9.95 13.70 -13.36
N ILE A 20 -8.91 13.93 -14.15
CA ILE A 20 -7.73 14.71 -13.71
C ILE A 20 -8.15 16.14 -13.41
N SER A 21 -8.99 16.75 -14.27
CA SER A 21 -9.52 18.10 -14.04
C SER A 21 -10.27 18.21 -12.70
N LYS A 22 -11.11 17.20 -12.36
CA LYS A 22 -11.78 17.15 -11.07
C LYS A 22 -10.79 17.10 -9.89
N TRP A 23 -9.73 16.27 -9.99
CA TRP A 23 -8.71 16.19 -8.93
C TRP A 23 -7.91 17.48 -8.77
N VAL A 24 -7.63 18.19 -9.86
CA VAL A 24 -6.98 19.54 -9.81
C VAL A 24 -7.90 20.52 -9.08
N LYS A 25 -9.21 20.57 -9.44
CA LYS A 25 -10.18 21.49 -8.82
C LYS A 25 -10.29 21.29 -7.30
N ILE A 26 -10.27 20.05 -6.82
CA ILE A 26 -10.31 19.75 -5.38
C ILE A 26 -8.92 19.75 -4.72
N LYS A 27 -7.90 20.29 -5.40
CA LYS A 27 -6.51 20.40 -4.91
C LYS A 27 -5.85 19.07 -4.48
N LYS A 28 -6.29 17.96 -5.05
CA LYS A 28 -5.74 16.63 -4.75
C LYS A 28 -4.45 16.38 -5.52
N ILE A 29 -4.27 17.06 -6.64
CA ILE A 29 -3.08 17.04 -7.48
C ILE A 29 -2.81 18.45 -8.02
N LYS A 30 -1.55 18.72 -8.36
CA LYS A 30 -1.13 19.93 -9.09
C LYS A 30 -1.04 19.62 -10.58
N LEU A 31 -1.26 20.63 -11.43
CA LEU A 31 -1.13 20.53 -12.88
C LEU A 31 -0.23 21.64 -13.40
N LYS A 32 0.77 21.26 -14.19
CA LYS A 32 1.52 22.19 -15.05
C LYS A 32 1.14 21.91 -16.50
N LYS A 33 0.28 22.75 -17.07
CA LYS A 33 -0.23 22.57 -18.44
C LYS A 33 0.82 22.99 -19.45
N GLN A 34 1.60 22.03 -19.93
CA GLN A 34 2.62 22.25 -20.95
C GLN A 34 2.99 20.96 -21.67
N LYS A 35 3.41 21.07 -22.95
CA LYS A 35 4.06 19.98 -23.67
C LYS A 35 5.49 19.78 -23.15
N ILE A 36 5.92 18.54 -23.01
CA ILE A 36 7.26 18.22 -22.54
C ILE A 36 8.22 18.22 -23.75
N GLU A 37 9.05 19.25 -23.87
CA GLU A 37 10.07 19.35 -24.91
C GLU A 37 11.49 19.33 -24.32
N LYS A 38 11.67 19.90 -23.15
CA LYS A 38 12.94 19.97 -22.41
C LYS A 38 12.80 19.30 -21.03
N LEU A 39 13.91 18.80 -20.48
CA LEU A 39 13.93 18.07 -19.22
C LEU A 39 14.34 18.88 -18.00
N ASN A 40 14.55 20.20 -18.17
CA ASN A 40 15.00 21.11 -17.10
C ASN A 40 14.09 21.07 -15.88
N PHE A 41 12.78 20.86 -16.09
CA PHE A 41 11.80 20.77 -15.02
C PHE A 41 12.13 19.69 -13.99
N ILE A 42 12.84 18.62 -14.37
CA ILE A 42 13.22 17.55 -13.44
C ILE A 42 14.24 18.08 -12.42
N SER A 43 15.22 18.87 -12.86
CA SER A 43 16.19 19.50 -11.97
C SER A 43 15.58 20.60 -11.08
N GLU A 44 14.60 21.33 -11.61
CA GLU A 44 13.89 22.39 -10.89
C GLU A 44 12.97 21.84 -9.80
N LEU A 45 12.23 20.78 -10.12
CA LEU A 45 11.22 20.19 -9.24
C LEU A 45 11.79 19.17 -8.25
N LYS A 46 12.94 18.57 -8.56
CA LYS A 46 13.63 17.54 -7.76
C LYS A 46 12.67 16.45 -7.26
N PRO A 47 11.95 15.75 -8.16
CA PRO A 47 10.98 14.74 -7.75
C PRO A 47 11.68 13.52 -7.16
N ASP A 48 11.05 12.88 -6.17
CA ASP A 48 11.51 11.61 -5.62
C ASP A 48 11.20 10.45 -6.58
N ILE A 49 10.07 10.53 -7.29
CA ILE A 49 9.58 9.51 -8.22
C ILE A 49 9.07 10.17 -9.50
N ILE A 50 9.40 9.60 -10.64
CA ILE A 50 8.85 9.99 -11.94
C ILE A 50 8.06 8.83 -12.54
N ILE A 51 6.85 9.12 -13.01
CA ILE A 51 5.99 8.18 -13.73
C ILE A 51 5.81 8.69 -15.15
N THR A 52 6.34 7.97 -16.15
CA THR A 52 6.17 8.33 -17.56
C THR A 52 4.95 7.63 -18.16
N THR A 53 4.03 8.44 -18.67
CA THR A 53 2.75 7.97 -19.24
C THR A 53 2.39 8.68 -20.52
N THR A 54 3.36 9.34 -21.19
CA THR A 54 3.10 10.05 -22.45
C THR A 54 2.97 9.06 -23.61
N ASN A 55 2.32 9.49 -24.70
CA ASN A 55 2.23 8.70 -25.94
C ASN A 55 3.54 8.74 -26.75
N ASP A 56 4.47 9.63 -26.42
CA ASP A 56 5.77 9.74 -27.07
C ASP A 56 6.81 8.87 -26.35
N LYS A 57 7.05 7.67 -26.90
CA LYS A 57 8.06 6.73 -26.38
C LYS A 57 9.47 7.32 -26.32
N LYS A 58 9.83 8.22 -27.27
CA LYS A 58 11.16 8.83 -27.29
C LYS A 58 11.34 9.79 -26.12
N ILE A 59 10.32 10.59 -25.81
CA ILE A 59 10.37 11.50 -24.66
C ILE A 59 10.34 10.69 -23.34
N ASN A 60 9.54 9.63 -23.25
CA ASN A 60 9.54 8.74 -22.09
C ASN A 60 10.94 8.18 -21.81
N GLN A 61 11.61 7.63 -22.83
CA GLN A 61 12.98 7.11 -22.71
C GLN A 61 14.00 8.17 -22.30
N LYS A 62 13.90 9.40 -22.87
CA LYS A 62 14.78 10.50 -22.48
C LYS A 62 14.59 10.88 -21.00
N ILE A 63 13.35 10.95 -20.53
CA ILE A 63 13.00 11.24 -19.12
C ILE A 63 13.60 10.16 -18.22
N ILE A 64 13.37 8.88 -18.55
CA ILE A 64 13.85 7.73 -17.77
C ILE A 64 15.37 7.74 -17.66
N LYS A 65 16.08 7.87 -18.79
CA LYS A 65 17.55 7.93 -18.80
C LYS A 65 18.07 9.10 -17.96
N TYR A 66 17.46 10.27 -18.11
CA TYR A 66 17.83 11.46 -17.34
C TYR A 66 17.61 11.27 -15.83
N ALA A 67 16.49 10.64 -15.44
CA ALA A 67 16.15 10.36 -14.04
C ALA A 67 17.07 9.31 -13.42
N LYS A 68 17.31 8.19 -14.10
CA LYS A 68 18.22 7.13 -13.64
C LYS A 68 19.63 7.64 -13.39
N ASN A 69 20.15 8.51 -14.26
CA ASN A 69 21.46 9.13 -14.08
C ASN A 69 21.53 10.02 -12.81
N ARG A 70 20.40 10.42 -12.25
CA ARG A 70 20.27 11.20 -11.02
C ARG A 70 19.75 10.41 -9.84
N LYS A 71 19.65 9.09 -9.97
CA LYS A 71 19.14 8.17 -8.94
C LYS A 71 17.70 8.49 -8.51
N ILE A 72 16.90 9.07 -9.41
CA ILE A 72 15.47 9.29 -9.20
C ILE A 72 14.74 8.01 -9.56
N ILE A 73 13.83 7.56 -8.71
CA ILE A 73 13.03 6.34 -8.94
C ILE A 73 12.09 6.57 -10.13
N VAL A 74 12.03 5.62 -11.05
CA VAL A 74 11.19 5.73 -12.25
C VAL A 74 10.22 4.57 -12.41
N TYR A 75 9.05 4.90 -12.95
CA TYR A 75 8.09 3.93 -13.47
C TYR A 75 7.72 4.29 -14.91
N SER A 76 7.85 3.33 -15.81
CA SER A 76 7.46 3.47 -17.21
C SER A 76 6.18 2.69 -17.47
N SER A 77 5.15 3.36 -18.00
CA SER A 77 3.89 2.70 -18.34
C SER A 77 3.95 1.91 -19.64
N ASP A 78 4.87 2.26 -20.53
CA ASP A 78 5.05 1.67 -21.86
C ASP A 78 6.18 0.64 -21.93
N ASN A 79 7.13 0.66 -21.00
CA ASN A 79 8.21 -0.33 -20.94
C ASN A 79 8.50 -0.75 -19.49
N PRO A 80 7.99 -1.92 -19.04
CA PRO A 80 8.22 -2.43 -17.68
C PRO A 80 9.70 -2.61 -17.33
N ASP A 81 10.55 -2.95 -18.29
CA ASP A 81 11.98 -3.21 -18.05
C ASP A 81 12.77 -1.94 -17.69
N ASP A 82 12.22 -0.78 -18.03
CA ASP A 82 12.78 0.52 -17.67
C ASP A 82 12.37 0.98 -16.26
N SER A 83 11.43 0.29 -15.63
CA SER A 83 10.88 0.67 -14.33
C SER A 83 11.69 0.13 -13.16
N ASP A 84 11.87 0.93 -12.11
CA ASP A 84 12.51 0.49 -10.86
C ASP A 84 11.54 -0.27 -9.94
N PHE A 85 10.22 -0.18 -10.22
CA PHE A 85 9.19 -0.91 -9.49
C PHE A 85 8.03 -1.27 -10.41
N SER A 86 7.13 -2.10 -9.92
CA SER A 86 5.98 -2.57 -10.70
C SER A 86 4.69 -2.51 -9.91
N ASN A 87 3.59 -2.29 -10.61
CA ASN A 87 2.26 -2.32 -10.03
C ASN A 87 1.73 -3.76 -9.97
N ALA A 88 1.55 -4.28 -8.76
CA ALA A 88 0.90 -5.56 -8.53
C ALA A 88 -0.63 -5.44 -8.54
N ALA A 89 -1.32 -6.54 -8.86
CA ALA A 89 -2.75 -6.66 -8.65
C ALA A 89 -3.02 -7.00 -7.18
N ILE A 90 -3.58 -6.05 -6.42
CA ILE A 90 -3.78 -6.19 -4.98
C ILE A 90 -5.16 -6.78 -4.69
N ILE A 91 -5.21 -7.82 -3.85
CA ILE A 91 -6.40 -8.28 -3.13
C ILE A 91 -6.34 -7.64 -1.75
N ASP A 92 -7.40 -6.95 -1.35
CA ASP A 92 -7.46 -6.22 -0.10
C ASP A 92 -8.63 -6.71 0.75
N PHE A 93 -8.33 -7.14 1.99
CA PHE A 93 -9.32 -7.52 2.99
C PHE A 93 -9.34 -6.44 4.08
N GLU A 94 -10.32 -5.53 4.00
CA GLU A 94 -10.60 -4.46 4.97
C GLU A 94 -9.37 -3.59 5.33
N LYS A 95 -8.49 -3.35 4.38
CA LYS A 95 -7.21 -2.63 4.59
C LYS A 95 -6.34 -3.25 5.70
N THR A 96 -6.60 -4.51 6.04
CA THR A 96 -5.91 -5.22 7.13
C THR A 96 -4.97 -6.28 6.59
N ILE A 97 -5.41 -7.05 5.58
CA ILE A 97 -4.57 -8.03 4.88
C ILE A 97 -4.52 -7.65 3.41
N GLN A 98 -3.33 -7.55 2.86
CA GLN A 98 -3.13 -7.28 1.45
C GLN A 98 -2.27 -8.36 0.82
N ILE A 99 -2.71 -8.88 -0.33
CA ILE A 99 -2.00 -9.89 -1.10
C ILE A 99 -1.73 -9.32 -2.49
N ALA A 100 -0.46 -9.23 -2.84
CA ALA A 100 0.00 -8.70 -4.12
C ALA A 100 0.27 -9.85 -5.11
N ILE A 101 -0.28 -9.76 -6.30
CA ILE A 101 -0.03 -10.71 -7.40
C ILE A 101 0.73 -9.99 -8.48
N PHE A 102 1.94 -10.47 -8.72
CA PHE A 102 2.85 -9.91 -9.69
C PHE A 102 3.33 -10.98 -10.68
N THR A 103 3.32 -10.66 -11.97
CA THR A 103 3.72 -11.57 -13.06
C THR A 103 5.01 -11.13 -13.76
N GLY A 104 5.91 -10.45 -13.04
CA GLY A 104 7.15 -9.91 -13.61
C GLY A 104 6.92 -8.84 -14.70
N GLY A 105 5.80 -8.10 -14.65
CA GLY A 105 5.44 -7.14 -15.68
C GLY A 105 4.95 -7.77 -17.01
N ARG A 106 5.02 -9.12 -17.13
CA ARG A 106 4.80 -9.83 -18.39
C ARG A 106 3.34 -9.86 -18.84
N SER A 107 2.38 -9.88 -17.91
CA SER A 107 0.96 -9.99 -18.29
C SER A 107 0.02 -9.35 -17.25
N PRO A 108 -0.33 -8.07 -17.41
CA PRO A 108 -1.34 -7.41 -16.57
C PRO A 108 -2.71 -8.10 -16.61
N VAL A 109 -3.07 -8.69 -17.76
CA VAL A 109 -4.33 -9.44 -17.94
C VAL A 109 -4.33 -10.70 -17.07
N MET A 110 -3.21 -11.45 -17.08
CA MET A 110 -3.08 -12.64 -16.24
C MET A 110 -3.02 -12.31 -14.76
N SER A 111 -2.36 -11.24 -14.37
CA SER A 111 -2.38 -10.76 -12.98
C SER A 111 -3.80 -10.49 -12.50
N LYS A 112 -4.64 -9.83 -13.30
CA LYS A 112 -6.06 -9.59 -13.00
C LYS A 112 -6.88 -10.89 -12.93
N LYS A 113 -6.65 -11.81 -13.88
CA LYS A 113 -7.34 -13.12 -13.90
C LYS A 113 -6.99 -13.96 -12.66
N ILE A 114 -5.70 -14.04 -12.32
CA ILE A 114 -5.22 -14.75 -11.13
C ILE A 114 -5.78 -14.07 -9.86
N LYS A 115 -5.74 -12.73 -9.78
CA LYS A 115 -6.35 -11.97 -8.69
C LYS A 115 -7.80 -12.42 -8.45
N SER A 116 -8.64 -12.40 -9.49
CA SER A 116 -10.06 -12.75 -9.37
C SER A 116 -10.28 -14.19 -8.90
N LYS A 117 -9.47 -15.15 -9.38
CA LYS A 117 -9.53 -16.54 -8.92
C LYS A 117 -9.05 -16.69 -7.47
N SER A 118 -7.91 -16.09 -7.15
CA SER A 118 -7.32 -16.15 -5.81
C SER A 118 -8.22 -15.48 -4.77
N GLU A 119 -8.85 -14.36 -5.10
CA GLU A 119 -9.76 -13.67 -4.17
C GLU A 119 -10.93 -14.55 -3.75
N LYS A 120 -11.51 -15.33 -4.69
CA LYS A 120 -12.58 -16.29 -4.38
C LYS A 120 -12.13 -17.41 -3.44
N ALA A 121 -10.91 -17.93 -3.65
CA ALA A 121 -10.34 -18.96 -2.78
C ALA A 121 -9.96 -18.39 -1.40
N LEU A 122 -9.32 -17.23 -1.38
CA LEU A 122 -8.85 -16.59 -0.16
C LEU A 122 -9.99 -16.12 0.76
N LYS A 123 -11.16 -15.75 0.21
CA LYS A 123 -12.38 -15.47 1.01
C LYS A 123 -12.88 -16.67 1.82
N LYS A 124 -12.49 -17.89 1.44
CA LYS A 124 -12.80 -19.11 2.21
C LYS A 124 -11.77 -19.41 3.29
N VAL A 125 -10.57 -18.85 3.18
CA VAL A 125 -9.43 -19.07 4.08
C VAL A 125 -9.26 -17.93 5.07
N ILE A 126 -9.37 -16.69 4.59
CA ILE A 126 -9.26 -15.50 5.42
C ILE A 126 -10.65 -15.13 5.93
N LEU A 127 -10.89 -15.41 7.20
CA LEU A 127 -12.16 -15.20 7.86
C LEU A 127 -12.22 -13.80 8.52
N LYS A 128 -13.41 -13.40 8.94
CA LYS A 128 -13.58 -12.14 9.71
C LYS A 128 -12.89 -12.20 11.06
N GLU A 129 -12.79 -13.38 11.63
CA GLU A 129 -12.08 -13.69 12.87
C GLU A 129 -10.60 -13.38 12.77
N ASP A 130 -9.95 -13.73 11.65
CA ASP A 130 -8.53 -13.43 11.39
C ASP A 130 -8.30 -11.90 11.35
N ILE A 131 -9.19 -11.19 10.68
CA ILE A 131 -9.14 -9.72 10.59
C ILE A 131 -9.31 -9.10 11.99
N ALA A 132 -10.24 -9.59 12.78
CA ALA A 132 -10.45 -9.13 14.15
C ALA A 132 -9.22 -9.41 15.03
N GLN A 133 -8.65 -10.61 14.93
CA GLN A 133 -7.43 -10.98 15.66
C GLN A 133 -6.24 -10.08 15.30
N ILE A 134 -6.04 -9.74 14.02
CA ILE A 134 -4.99 -8.80 13.60
C ILE A 134 -5.20 -7.41 14.19
N LYS A 135 -6.45 -6.92 14.24
CA LYS A 135 -6.79 -5.63 14.85
C LYS A 135 -6.47 -5.61 16.35
N ILE A 136 -6.82 -6.68 17.07
CA ILE A 136 -6.48 -6.87 18.49
C ILE A 136 -4.96 -6.89 18.68
N GLN A 137 -4.24 -7.66 17.87
CA GLN A 137 -2.77 -7.74 17.92
C GLN A 137 -2.11 -6.38 17.67
N LYS A 138 -2.66 -5.55 16.79
CA LYS A 138 -2.15 -4.20 16.54
C LYS A 138 -2.25 -3.31 17.78
N ILE A 139 -3.39 -3.32 18.47
CA ILE A 139 -3.62 -2.57 19.70
C ILE A 139 -2.72 -3.10 20.82
N SER A 140 -2.67 -4.43 20.99
CA SER A 140 -1.84 -5.11 21.96
C SER A 140 -0.36 -4.81 21.80
N ARG A 141 0.16 -4.78 20.57
CA ARG A 141 1.56 -4.42 20.28
C ARG A 141 1.90 -2.99 20.71
N LYS A 142 0.97 -2.05 20.48
CA LYS A 142 1.20 -0.66 20.89
C LYS A 142 1.31 -0.57 22.41
N LEU A 143 0.34 -1.14 23.13
CA LEU A 143 0.29 -1.10 24.59
C LEU A 143 1.45 -1.88 25.23
N ALA A 144 1.78 -3.06 24.71
CA ALA A 144 2.90 -3.86 25.21
C ALA A 144 4.25 -3.14 25.10
N LYS A 145 4.46 -2.30 24.07
CA LYS A 145 5.66 -1.47 23.95
C LYS A 145 5.79 -0.43 25.06
N GLU A 146 4.67 0.05 25.58
CA GLU A 146 4.63 1.05 26.65
C GLU A 146 4.81 0.44 28.04
N ILE A 147 4.35 -0.81 28.25
CA ILE A 147 4.28 -1.45 29.57
C ILE A 147 5.38 -2.48 29.80
N ILE A 148 5.74 -3.27 28.77
CA ILE A 148 6.65 -4.39 28.91
C ILE A 148 8.05 -4.01 28.40
N PRO A 149 9.09 -4.02 29.25
CA PRO A 149 10.41 -3.48 28.90
C PRO A 149 11.13 -4.25 27.79
N THR A 150 11.15 -5.60 27.88
CA THR A 150 11.95 -6.42 26.99
C THR A 150 11.20 -6.88 25.74
N GLN A 151 11.96 -7.04 24.65
CA GLN A 151 11.38 -7.55 23.39
C GLN A 151 10.93 -9.02 23.54
N PHE A 152 11.64 -9.80 24.32
CA PHE A 152 11.35 -11.21 24.57
C PHE A 152 10.00 -11.37 25.26
N GLU A 153 9.78 -10.69 26.37
CA GLU A 153 8.52 -10.71 27.14
C GLU A 153 7.35 -10.20 26.31
N ARG A 154 7.56 -9.11 25.54
CA ARG A 154 6.53 -8.62 24.61
C ARG A 154 6.10 -9.69 23.61
N LYS A 155 7.05 -10.45 23.05
CA LYS A 155 6.75 -11.56 22.13
C LYS A 155 5.96 -12.65 22.82
N GLN A 156 6.34 -13.04 24.04
CA GLN A 156 5.62 -14.05 24.83
C GLN A 156 4.19 -13.59 25.15
N CYS A 157 4.02 -12.34 25.63
CA CYS A 157 2.72 -11.77 25.92
C CYS A 157 1.79 -11.75 24.68
N LEU A 158 2.30 -11.32 23.53
CA LEU A 158 1.53 -11.28 22.30
C LEU A 158 1.16 -12.67 21.78
N ASN A 159 2.03 -13.66 21.95
CA ASN A 159 1.72 -15.06 21.64
C ASN A 159 0.66 -15.63 22.60
N ASN A 160 0.72 -15.27 23.88
CA ASN A 160 -0.31 -15.68 24.85
C ASN A 160 -1.68 -15.10 24.45
N ILE A 161 -1.75 -13.81 24.11
CA ILE A 161 -2.99 -13.18 23.62
C ILE A 161 -3.50 -13.86 22.35
N MET A 162 -2.61 -14.25 21.44
CA MET A 162 -2.97 -14.92 20.19
C MET A 162 -3.61 -16.29 20.44
N ASN A 163 -3.16 -17.00 21.49
CA ASN A 163 -3.60 -18.35 21.82
C ASN A 163 -4.60 -18.38 22.99
N ASP A 164 -5.12 -17.23 23.42
CA ASP A 164 -6.11 -17.18 24.52
C ASP A 164 -7.49 -17.63 24.02
N ASN A 165 -7.95 -18.79 24.52
CA ASN A 165 -9.21 -19.42 24.11
C ASN A 165 -10.43 -18.50 24.34
N GLN A 166 -10.39 -17.65 25.38
CA GLN A 166 -11.50 -16.74 25.64
C GLN A 166 -11.53 -15.57 24.67
N ILE A 167 -10.37 -15.08 24.23
CA ILE A 167 -10.28 -14.08 23.15
C ILE A 167 -10.83 -14.68 21.85
N ASP A 168 -10.41 -15.90 21.52
CA ASP A 168 -10.89 -16.62 20.33
C ASP A 168 -12.42 -16.80 20.35
N GLN A 169 -12.98 -17.25 21.48
CA GLN A 169 -14.42 -17.40 21.63
C GLN A 169 -15.16 -16.06 21.49
N LEU A 170 -14.67 -14.99 22.14
CA LEU A 170 -15.27 -13.66 22.04
C LEU A 170 -15.26 -13.11 20.60
N ILE A 171 -14.23 -13.42 19.84
CA ILE A 171 -14.15 -13.05 18.42
C ILE A 171 -15.20 -13.81 17.60
N LYS A 172 -15.31 -15.15 17.80
CA LYS A 172 -16.33 -15.99 17.14
C LYS A 172 -17.75 -15.51 17.45
N ASP A 173 -17.98 -15.07 18.68
CA ASP A 173 -19.27 -14.50 19.12
C ASP A 173 -19.48 -13.03 18.66
N SER A 174 -18.61 -12.52 17.79
CA SER A 174 -18.62 -11.12 17.30
C SER A 174 -18.50 -10.06 18.41
N GLN A 175 -17.98 -10.43 19.59
CA GLN A 175 -17.79 -9.56 20.76
C GLN A 175 -16.36 -8.94 20.77
N VAL A 176 -15.91 -8.43 19.65
CA VAL A 176 -14.52 -7.95 19.44
C VAL A 176 -14.09 -6.94 20.50
N LYS A 177 -14.98 -6.01 20.94
CA LYS A 177 -14.65 -5.04 22.01
C LYS A 177 -14.35 -5.70 23.35
N LYS A 178 -14.98 -6.84 23.68
CA LYS A 178 -14.67 -7.57 24.90
C LYS A 178 -13.35 -8.32 24.76
N ALA A 179 -13.08 -8.88 23.58
CA ALA A 179 -11.80 -9.49 23.26
C ALA A 179 -10.64 -8.49 23.37
N GLU A 180 -10.81 -7.27 22.89
CA GLU A 180 -9.83 -6.17 23.08
C GLU A 180 -9.58 -5.86 24.55
N LYS A 181 -10.64 -5.71 25.36
CA LYS A 181 -10.51 -5.45 26.81
C LYS A 181 -9.72 -6.58 27.50
N ARG A 182 -10.04 -7.83 27.21
CA ARG A 182 -9.29 -8.97 27.76
C ARG A 182 -7.81 -8.96 27.38
N ALA A 183 -7.49 -8.66 26.09
CA ALA A 183 -6.11 -8.54 25.66
C ALA A 183 -5.35 -7.44 26.42
N ILE A 184 -6.00 -6.31 26.67
CA ILE A 184 -5.45 -5.20 27.49
C ILE A 184 -5.21 -5.64 28.93
N GLU A 185 -6.13 -6.39 29.53
CA GLU A 185 -5.99 -6.93 30.89
C GLU A 185 -4.81 -7.89 31.01
N ILE A 186 -4.61 -8.78 30.03
CA ILE A 186 -3.46 -9.69 29.98
C ILE A 186 -2.16 -8.88 29.97
N ILE A 187 -2.05 -7.84 29.15
CA ILE A 187 -0.84 -6.99 29.08
C ILE A 187 -0.57 -6.27 30.40
N LYS A 188 -1.62 -5.70 31.03
CA LYS A 188 -1.48 -4.98 32.30
C LYS A 188 -1.08 -5.88 33.48
N LYS A 189 -1.45 -7.16 33.42
CA LYS A 189 -1.11 -8.18 34.44
C LYS A 189 0.17 -8.94 34.11
N TRP A 190 0.80 -8.65 32.95
CA TRP A 190 2.02 -9.35 32.54
C TRP A 190 3.17 -8.98 33.47
N LYS A 191 3.74 -10.02 34.10
CA LYS A 191 4.88 -9.91 35.04
C LYS A 191 6.11 -10.58 34.45
#